data_df4fa9a854f8d4e6eb14d07a6e194bd0
#
_entry.id   df4fa9a854f8d4e6eb14d07a6e194bd0
#
_cell.length_a   1.000
_cell.length_b   1.000
_cell.length_c   1.000
_cell.angle_alpha   90.00
_cell.angle_beta   90.00
_cell.angle_gamma   90.00
#
_symmetry.space_group_name_H-M   'P 1'
#
loop_
_entity.id
_entity.type
_entity.pdbx_description
1 polymer ?
#
loop_
_entity_poly.entity_id
_entity_poly.type
_entity_poly.pdbx_seq_one_letter_code
_entity_poly.pdbx_strand_id
1 'polypeptide(L)'
;MKKIEAIIKPFKLDEVRQAIADIGVQGVTVTEVQGFGRQRGHTELYRGAEYRVDFLPKTKIEIAVDDTIVEQVIEAITNVARTGKIGDGKIFVTQ
;
A
#
# COMPACT_ATOMS: atom_id res chain seq x y z
N MET A 1 3.20 -7.58 20.29
CA MET A 1 2.28 -7.07 19.26
C MET A 1 2.95 -5.98 18.45
N LYS A 2 2.78 -6.04 17.16
CA LYS A 2 3.34 -5.04 16.23
C LYS A 2 2.22 -4.46 15.38
N LYS A 3 2.40 -3.21 14.97
CA LYS A 3 1.54 -2.60 13.97
C LYS A 3 2.27 -2.59 12.64
N ILE A 4 1.58 -3.06 11.60
CA ILE A 4 2.07 -3.01 10.24
C ILE A 4 1.24 -1.98 9.49
N GLU A 5 1.92 -1.04 8.86
CA GLU A 5 1.28 -0.02 8.06
C GLU A 5 1.80 -0.17 6.63
N ALA A 6 0.92 -0.47 5.71
CA ALA A 6 1.28 -0.65 4.30
C ALA A 6 0.59 0.41 3.45
N ILE A 7 1.37 1.08 2.63
CA ILE A 7 0.85 2.04 1.65
C ILE A 7 0.99 1.39 0.28
N ILE A 8 -0.12 1.15 -0.38
CA ILE A 8 -0.16 0.37 -1.63
C ILE A 8 -0.95 1.11 -2.70
N LYS A 9 -0.82 0.63 -3.92
CA LYS A 9 -1.67 1.13 -5.01
C LYS A 9 -3.12 0.72 -4.74
N PRO A 10 -4.10 1.60 -5.00
CA PRO A 10 -5.49 1.34 -4.61
C PRO A 10 -6.08 0.07 -5.21
N PHE A 11 -5.71 -0.25 -6.45
CA PHE A 11 -6.27 -1.43 -7.11
C PHE A 11 -5.74 -2.75 -6.56
N LYS A 12 -4.76 -2.71 -5.66
CA LYS A 12 -4.22 -3.90 -5.01
C LYS A 12 -4.91 -4.23 -3.69
N LEU A 13 -5.81 -3.38 -3.23
CA LEU A 13 -6.43 -3.54 -1.91
C LEU A 13 -7.08 -4.92 -1.71
N ASP A 14 -7.91 -5.33 -2.67
CA ASP A 14 -8.64 -6.59 -2.51
C ASP A 14 -7.70 -7.80 -2.46
N GLU A 15 -6.67 -7.80 -3.29
CA GLU A 15 -5.69 -8.89 -3.29
C GLU A 15 -4.91 -8.94 -1.97
N VAL A 16 -4.52 -7.77 -1.46
CA VAL A 16 -3.78 -7.70 -0.19
C VAL A 16 -4.69 -8.17 0.95
N ARG A 17 -5.93 -7.70 0.99
CA ARG A 17 -6.88 -8.08 2.03
C ARG A 17 -7.09 -9.59 2.04
N GLN A 18 -7.24 -10.20 0.87
CA GLN A 18 -7.41 -11.65 0.77
C GLN A 18 -6.15 -12.39 1.22
N ALA A 19 -4.99 -11.91 0.82
CA ALA A 19 -3.71 -12.57 1.19
C ALA A 19 -3.49 -12.58 2.69
N ILE A 20 -3.80 -11.48 3.39
CA ILE A 20 -3.61 -11.45 4.83
C ILE A 20 -4.73 -12.19 5.57
N ALA A 21 -5.94 -12.25 5.01
CA ALA A 21 -7.01 -13.05 5.58
C ALA A 21 -6.66 -14.55 5.53
N ASP A 22 -6.00 -14.98 4.46
CA ASP A 22 -5.61 -16.38 4.29
C ASP A 22 -4.63 -16.84 5.35
N ILE A 23 -3.89 -15.95 5.98
CA ILE A 23 -2.96 -16.31 7.06
C ILE A 23 -3.52 -15.96 8.44
N GLY A 24 -4.82 -15.67 8.51
CA GLY A 24 -5.53 -15.54 9.79
C GLY A 24 -5.69 -14.13 10.32
N VAL A 25 -5.26 -13.09 9.58
CA VAL A 25 -5.47 -11.71 10.00
C VAL A 25 -6.90 -11.32 9.68
N GLN A 26 -7.64 -10.89 10.71
CA GLN A 26 -9.07 -10.60 10.56
C GLN A 26 -9.41 -9.12 10.60
N GLY A 27 -8.64 -8.33 11.29
CA GLY A 27 -8.93 -6.90 11.44
C GLY A 27 -7.99 -6.03 10.62
N VAL A 28 -8.55 -5.16 9.80
CA VAL A 28 -7.79 -4.25 8.95
C VAL A 28 -8.44 -2.88 9.00
N THR A 29 -7.63 -1.85 9.13
CA THR A 29 -8.12 -0.48 8.98
C THR A 29 -7.59 0.07 7.66
N VAL A 30 -8.48 0.62 6.87
CA VAL A 30 -8.16 1.11 5.53
C VAL A 30 -8.45 2.59 5.45
N THR A 31 -7.49 3.34 4.92
CA THR A 31 -7.63 4.80 4.73
C THR A 31 -7.16 5.15 3.33
N GLU A 32 -7.94 5.97 2.64
CA GLU A 32 -7.50 6.53 1.37
C GLU A 32 -6.56 7.69 1.65
N VAL A 33 -5.41 7.67 0.99
CA VAL A 33 -4.36 8.68 1.17
C VAL A 33 -3.83 9.11 -0.18
N GLN A 34 -3.03 10.17 -0.17
CA GLN A 34 -2.34 10.62 -1.37
C GLN A 34 -0.84 10.52 -1.12
N GLY A 35 -0.13 10.00 -2.10
CA GLY A 35 1.31 9.86 -2.02
C GLY A 35 2.01 10.82 -2.94
N PHE A 36 3.15 11.30 -2.49
CA PHE A 36 4.07 12.11 -3.28
C PHE A 36 5.42 11.43 -3.23
N GLY A 37 6.01 11.18 -4.37
CA GLY A 37 7.29 10.50 -4.35
C GLY A 37 7.80 10.20 -5.75
N ARG A 38 8.28 8.97 -5.93
CA ARG A 38 8.96 8.58 -7.16
C ARG A 38 8.09 8.61 -8.41
N GLN A 39 6.77 8.66 -8.27
CA GLN A 39 5.88 8.78 -9.41
C GLN A 39 5.66 10.23 -9.83
N ARG A 40 6.23 11.17 -9.13
CA ARG A 40 6.13 12.58 -9.51
C ARG A 40 6.70 12.76 -10.91
N GLY A 41 6.19 13.74 -11.60
CA GLY A 41 6.59 13.96 -12.99
C GLY A 41 5.67 13.30 -13.99
N HIS A 42 4.73 12.49 -13.51
CA HIS A 42 3.65 12.03 -14.34
C HIS A 42 2.88 13.26 -14.85
N THR A 43 2.70 13.36 -16.16
CA THR A 43 2.13 14.54 -16.77
C THR A 43 0.78 14.21 -17.37
N GLU A 44 -0.16 15.10 -17.17
CA GLU A 44 -1.49 14.98 -17.78
C GLU A 44 -1.81 16.25 -18.55
N LEU A 45 -2.61 16.12 -19.59
CA LEU A 45 -3.09 17.26 -20.36
C LEU A 45 -4.46 17.68 -19.84
N TYR A 46 -4.61 18.97 -19.62
CA TYR A 46 -5.89 19.53 -19.22
C TYR A 46 -6.09 20.84 -19.94
N ARG A 47 -7.15 20.93 -20.74
CA ARG A 47 -7.45 22.11 -21.56
C ARG A 47 -6.26 22.55 -22.43
N GLY A 48 -5.55 21.58 -22.99
CA GLY A 48 -4.42 21.84 -23.84
C GLY A 48 -3.12 22.23 -23.15
N ALA A 49 -3.10 22.24 -21.83
CA ALA A 49 -1.90 22.52 -21.05
C ALA A 49 -1.45 21.27 -20.32
N GLU A 50 -0.16 21.11 -20.15
CA GLU A 50 0.40 20.02 -19.37
C GLU A 50 0.42 20.38 -17.89
N TYR A 51 -0.03 19.44 -17.07
CA TYR A 51 0.05 19.57 -15.62
C TYR A 51 0.85 18.44 -15.07
N ARG A 52 1.72 18.76 -14.12
CA ARG A 52 2.48 17.78 -13.41
C ARG A 52 1.65 17.27 -12.25
N VAL A 53 1.47 15.95 -12.19
CA VAL A 53 0.74 15.33 -11.09
C VAL A 53 1.75 14.89 -10.04
N ASP A 54 1.77 15.60 -8.92
CA ASP A 54 2.72 15.34 -7.84
C ASP A 54 2.14 14.40 -6.78
N PHE A 55 0.82 14.41 -6.60
CA PHE A 55 0.16 13.56 -5.63
C PHE A 55 -0.69 12.52 -6.34
N LEU A 56 -0.54 11.28 -5.94
CA LEU A 56 -1.27 10.16 -6.51
C LEU A 56 -2.04 9.44 -5.41
N PRO A 57 -3.22 8.91 -5.73
CA PRO A 57 -3.99 8.16 -4.75
C PRO A 57 -3.28 6.88 -4.34
N LYS A 58 -3.32 6.59 -3.07
CA LYS A 58 -2.81 5.36 -2.47
C LYS A 58 -3.78 4.90 -1.41
N THR A 59 -3.63 3.65 -1.00
CA THR A 59 -4.43 3.09 0.07
C THR A 59 -3.50 2.72 1.21
N LYS A 60 -3.84 3.15 2.40
CA LYS A 60 -3.11 2.80 3.61
C LYS A 60 -3.87 1.70 4.35
N ILE A 61 -3.17 0.63 4.66
CA ILE A 61 -3.69 -0.48 5.45
C ILE A 61 -2.94 -0.51 6.76
N GLU A 62 -3.67 -0.60 7.87
CA GLU A 62 -3.07 -0.72 9.19
C GLU A 62 -3.59 -1.99 9.84
N ILE A 63 -2.70 -2.81 10.37
CA ILE A 63 -3.04 -4.04 11.06
C ILE A 63 -2.15 -4.21 12.28
N ALA A 64 -2.76 -4.76 13.35
CA ALA A 64 -2.01 -5.14 14.54
C ALA A 64 -1.93 -6.66 14.57
N VAL A 65 -0.72 -7.18 14.70
CA VAL A 65 -0.48 -8.61 14.65
C VAL A 65 0.48 -9.04 15.75
N ASP A 66 0.42 -10.33 16.08
CA ASP A 66 1.36 -10.93 16.99
C ASP A 66 2.76 -10.90 16.37
N ASP A 67 3.77 -10.71 17.22
CA ASP A 67 5.15 -10.65 16.77
C ASP A 67 5.57 -11.87 15.94
N THR A 68 4.97 -13.03 16.23
CA THR A 68 5.35 -14.28 15.58
C THR A 68 4.96 -14.36 14.11
N ILE A 69 4.02 -13.55 13.66
CA ILE A 69 3.55 -13.61 12.27
C ILE A 69 3.89 -12.37 11.45
N VAL A 70 4.66 -11.43 12.01
CA VAL A 70 5.00 -10.19 11.32
C VAL A 70 5.66 -10.45 9.96
N GLU A 71 6.67 -11.31 9.93
CA GLU A 71 7.39 -11.61 8.68
C GLU A 71 6.47 -12.24 7.65
N GLN A 72 5.59 -13.13 8.09
CA GLN A 72 4.64 -13.80 7.22
C GLN A 72 3.65 -12.81 6.60
N VAL A 73 3.20 -11.84 7.40
CA VAL A 73 2.28 -10.80 6.90
C VAL A 73 2.98 -9.90 5.89
N ILE A 74 4.21 -9.47 6.18
CA ILE A 74 4.99 -8.63 5.27
C ILE A 74 5.18 -9.35 3.93
N GLU A 75 5.53 -10.62 3.97
CA GLU A 75 5.73 -11.41 2.75
C GLU A 75 4.43 -11.53 1.96
N ALA A 76 3.31 -11.79 2.62
CA ALA A 76 2.02 -11.91 1.96
C ALA A 76 1.62 -10.63 1.25
N ILE A 77 1.82 -9.48 1.91
CA ILE A 77 1.52 -8.18 1.31
C ILE A 77 2.43 -7.92 0.11
N THR A 78 3.72 -8.15 0.29
CA THR A 78 4.70 -7.88 -0.76
C THR A 78 4.44 -8.71 -2.01
N ASN A 79 4.10 -9.99 -1.83
CA ASN A 79 3.88 -10.89 -2.97
C ASN A 79 2.75 -10.43 -3.88
N VAL A 80 1.69 -9.85 -3.33
CA VAL A 80 0.54 -9.44 -4.13
C VAL A 80 0.55 -7.95 -4.49
N ALA A 81 1.19 -7.11 -3.68
CA ALA A 81 1.19 -5.67 -3.92
C ALA A 81 2.26 -5.22 -4.91
N ARG A 82 3.30 -6.01 -5.10
CA ARG A 82 4.40 -5.65 -5.99
C ARG A 82 3.98 -5.73 -7.44
N THR A 83 4.20 -4.66 -8.19
CA THR A 83 3.98 -4.63 -9.64
C THR A 83 5.30 -4.61 -10.41
N GLY A 84 6.40 -4.32 -9.73
CA GLY A 84 7.69 -4.13 -10.36
C GLY A 84 7.91 -2.74 -10.93
N LYS A 85 6.96 -1.85 -10.72
CA LYS A 85 7.04 -0.47 -11.20
C LYS A 85 7.32 0.49 -10.07
N ILE A 86 7.87 1.63 -10.40
CA ILE A 86 8.12 2.69 -9.43
C ILE A 86 6.82 3.09 -8.76
N GLY A 87 6.85 3.28 -7.45
CA GLY A 87 5.68 3.73 -6.71
C GLY A 87 4.78 2.60 -6.24
N ASP A 88 5.27 1.37 -6.19
CA ASP A 88 4.48 0.24 -5.69
C ASP A 88 4.01 0.45 -4.25
N GLY A 89 4.83 1.08 -3.41
CA GLY A 89 4.43 1.34 -2.04
C GLY A 89 5.54 1.12 -1.03
N LYS A 90 5.15 1.02 0.22
CA LYS A 90 6.08 0.86 1.33
C LYS A 90 5.37 0.24 2.52
N ILE A 91 6.14 -0.40 3.38
CA ILE A 91 5.63 -1.03 4.59
C ILE A 91 6.45 -0.54 5.77
N PHE A 92 5.75 -0.16 6.84
CA PHE A 92 6.36 0.22 8.11
C PHE A 92 5.90 -0.75 9.19
N VAL A 93 6.80 -1.06 10.11
CA VAL A 93 6.48 -1.90 11.26
C VAL A 93 6.86 -1.15 12.52
N THR A 94 5.91 -1.02 13.44
CA THR A 94 6.14 -0.35 14.72
C THR A 94 5.57 -1.19 15.85
N GLN A 95 6.06 -0.92 17.03
CA GLN A 95 5.57 -1.60 18.24
C GLN A 95 4.34 -0.91 18.83
#